data_2b6611da2955aa16638d0bc6f1737123
#
_entry.id   2b6611da2955aa16638d0bc6f1737123
#
_cell.length_a   1.000
_cell.length_b   1.000
_cell.length_c   1.000
_cell.angle_alpha   90.00
_cell.angle_beta   90.00
_cell.angle_gamma   90.00
#
_symmetry.space_group_name_H-M   'P 1'
#
loop_
_entity.id
_entity.type
_entity.pdbx_description
1 polymer ?
#
loop_
_entity_poly.entity_id
_entity_poly.type
_entity_poly.pdbx_seq_one_letter_code
_entity_poly.pdbx_strand_id
1 'polypeptide(L)'
;MGIAINQRVVKGSKTAARNRRHLRVRKKVAGTAARPRLVVTRSLRHMVAQVVDDSTGRTLVSASSLEGDLRSLDGDKTAKARKVGELIADRVIYLARQEDEPDRPQDAQRRDEPKVESELFA
;
A
#
# COMPACT_ATOMS: atom_id res chain seq x y z
N MET A 1 10.81 -19.39 4.46
CA MET A 1 11.82 -18.94 3.48
C MET A 1 12.59 -17.78 4.07
N GLY A 2 13.85 -18.02 4.38
CA GLY A 2 14.74 -16.95 4.81
C GLY A 2 15.08 -16.05 3.62
N ILE A 3 14.75 -14.77 3.73
CA ILE A 3 15.37 -13.78 2.86
C ILE A 3 16.84 -13.79 3.21
N ALA A 4 17.67 -14.32 2.33
CA ALA A 4 19.11 -14.24 2.47
C ALA A 4 19.52 -12.77 2.37
N ILE A 5 19.55 -12.08 3.49
CA ILE A 5 20.12 -10.74 3.56
C ILE A 5 21.64 -10.93 3.54
N ASN A 6 22.17 -11.05 2.34
CA ASN A 6 23.61 -11.17 2.12
C ASN A 6 24.27 -9.79 2.15
N GLN A 7 23.90 -8.98 3.12
CA GLN A 7 24.59 -7.73 3.38
C GLN A 7 25.59 -7.96 4.51
N ARG A 8 26.86 -7.82 4.20
CA ARG A 8 27.92 -7.73 5.22
C ARG A 8 27.65 -6.51 6.11
N VAL A 9 26.87 -6.73 7.14
CA VAL A 9 26.57 -5.69 8.10
C VAL A 9 27.77 -5.59 9.05
N VAL A 10 28.48 -4.49 9.00
CA VAL A 10 29.59 -4.21 9.90
C VAL A 10 29.07 -4.17 11.34
N LYS A 11 29.64 -4.98 12.22
CA LYS A 11 29.32 -4.97 13.66
C LYS A 11 29.44 -3.55 14.20
N GLY A 12 28.39 -3.07 14.86
CA GLY A 12 28.36 -1.74 15.47
C GLY A 12 27.82 -0.61 14.58
N SER A 13 27.44 -0.88 13.31
CA SER A 13 26.84 0.14 12.46
C SER A 13 25.39 0.44 12.87
N LYS A 14 24.91 1.66 12.58
CA LYS A 14 23.51 2.06 12.77
C LYS A 14 22.55 1.15 12.00
N THR A 15 22.95 0.71 10.82
CA THR A 15 22.19 -0.23 9.98
C THR A 15 22.04 -1.59 10.63
N ALA A 16 23.12 -2.12 11.24
CA ALA A 16 23.08 -3.39 11.97
C ALA A 16 22.10 -3.32 13.17
N ALA A 17 22.14 -2.24 13.92
CA ALA A 17 21.25 -2.02 15.05
C ALA A 17 19.79 -1.93 14.60
N ARG A 18 19.51 -1.23 13.51
CA ARG A 18 18.17 -1.13 12.91
C ARG A 18 17.66 -2.50 12.46
N ASN A 19 18.47 -3.27 11.76
CA ASN A 19 18.10 -4.59 11.28
C ASN A 19 17.78 -5.55 12.44
N ARG A 20 18.55 -5.51 13.52
CA ARG A 20 18.25 -6.30 14.73
C ARG A 20 16.90 -5.93 15.36
N ARG A 21 16.57 -4.63 15.43
CA ARG A 21 15.27 -4.18 15.93
C ARG A 21 14.13 -4.65 15.03
N HIS A 22 14.30 -4.55 13.72
CA HIS A 22 13.31 -5.03 12.75
C HIS A 22 13.09 -6.54 12.88
N LEU A 23 14.14 -7.33 13.02
CA LEU A 23 14.04 -8.77 13.22
C LEU A 23 13.25 -9.14 14.48
N ARG A 24 13.47 -8.42 15.59
CA ARG A 24 12.68 -8.63 16.81
C ARG A 24 11.18 -8.39 16.61
N VAL A 25 10.84 -7.32 15.95
CA VAL A 25 9.44 -6.99 15.63
C VAL A 25 8.85 -8.03 14.70
N ARG A 26 9.60 -8.43 13.67
CA ARG A 26 9.15 -9.40 12.68
C ARG A 26 8.95 -10.81 13.21
N LYS A 27 9.51 -11.16 14.36
CA LYS A 27 9.20 -12.41 15.06
C LYS A 27 7.77 -12.45 15.60
N LYS A 28 7.21 -11.28 15.93
CA LYS A 28 5.88 -11.14 16.54
C LYS A 28 4.82 -10.65 15.56
N VAL A 29 5.21 -9.90 14.55
CA VAL A 29 4.32 -9.25 13.60
C VAL A 29 4.40 -9.95 12.26
N ALA A 30 3.29 -10.53 11.84
CA ALA A 30 3.10 -11.10 10.52
C ALA A 30 1.73 -10.69 9.99
N GLY A 31 1.67 -10.21 8.75
CA GLY A 31 0.42 -9.84 8.09
C GLY A 31 -0.25 -11.05 7.46
N THR A 32 -1.57 -11.12 7.56
CA THR A 32 -2.40 -12.11 6.87
C THR A 32 -3.40 -11.38 5.97
N ALA A 33 -4.12 -12.11 5.12
CA ALA A 33 -5.16 -11.51 4.29
C ALA A 33 -6.27 -10.85 5.13
N ALA A 34 -6.65 -11.46 6.26
CA ALA A 34 -7.65 -10.90 7.17
C ALA A 34 -7.12 -9.72 8.00
N ARG A 35 -5.84 -9.75 8.32
CA ARG A 35 -5.17 -8.72 9.13
C ARG A 35 -3.80 -8.38 8.53
N PRO A 36 -3.76 -7.57 7.48
CA PRO A 36 -2.52 -7.22 6.79
C PRO A 36 -1.58 -6.39 7.68
N ARG A 37 -0.31 -6.41 7.35
CA ARG A 37 0.71 -5.63 8.02
C ARG A 37 0.91 -4.28 7.32
N LEU A 38 0.87 -3.20 8.08
CA LEU A 38 1.22 -1.87 7.59
C LEU A 38 2.73 -1.66 7.70
N VAL A 39 3.36 -1.33 6.60
CA VAL A 39 4.78 -0.98 6.52
C VAL A 39 4.90 0.49 6.16
N VAL A 40 5.59 1.25 7.00
CA VAL A 40 5.89 2.66 6.76
C VAL A 40 7.37 2.83 6.56
N THR A 41 7.75 3.39 5.42
CA THR A 41 9.14 3.71 5.09
C THR A 41 9.30 5.21 4.99
N ARG A 42 10.23 5.74 5.75
CA ARG A 42 10.58 7.16 5.74
C ARG A 42 11.95 7.34 5.10
N SER A 43 12.02 8.12 4.04
CA SER A 43 13.26 8.59 3.45
C SER A 43 13.49 10.08 3.77
N LEU A 44 14.58 10.65 3.28
CA LEU A 44 14.89 12.07 3.50
C LEU A 44 13.82 13.01 2.94
N ARG A 45 13.19 12.65 1.84
CA ARG A 45 12.23 13.50 1.11
C ARG A 45 10.81 12.95 1.08
N HIS A 46 10.65 11.65 1.21
CA HIS A 46 9.39 10.98 0.95
C HIS A 46 9.01 9.99 2.04
N MET A 47 7.72 9.76 2.13
CA MET A 47 7.14 8.74 2.98
C MET A 47 6.31 7.79 2.12
N VAL A 48 6.47 6.50 2.35
CA VAL A 48 5.75 5.45 1.66
C VAL A 48 5.06 4.55 2.69
N ALA A 49 3.80 4.30 2.50
CA ALA A 49 3.03 3.35 3.30
C ALA A 49 2.56 2.19 2.42
N GLN A 50 2.71 0.98 2.90
CA GLN A 50 2.29 -0.24 2.20
C GLN A 50 1.52 -1.15 3.14
N VAL A 51 0.47 -1.74 2.63
CA VAL A 51 -0.28 -2.79 3.32
C VAL A 51 0.06 -4.12 2.68
N VAL A 52 0.66 -5.00 3.45
CA VAL A 52 1.30 -6.23 2.96
C VAL A 52 0.64 -7.46 3.57
N ASP A 53 0.37 -8.45 2.72
CA ASP A 53 0.02 -9.80 3.13
C ASP A 53 1.29 -10.67 3.08
N ASP A 54 1.80 -11.04 4.26
CA ASP A 54 3.03 -11.84 4.37
C ASP A 54 2.82 -13.31 4.00
N SER A 55 1.58 -13.80 4.02
CA SER A 55 1.28 -15.19 3.64
C SER A 55 1.51 -15.45 2.16
N THR A 56 1.23 -14.47 1.31
CA THR A 56 1.45 -14.52 -0.14
C THR A 56 2.63 -13.68 -0.59
N GLY A 57 3.22 -12.87 0.28
CA GLY A 57 4.30 -11.92 -0.05
C GLY A 57 3.86 -10.78 -0.96
N ARG A 58 2.58 -10.44 -0.95
CA ARG A 58 1.96 -9.47 -1.86
C ARG A 58 1.63 -8.18 -1.16
N THR A 59 1.93 -7.04 -1.81
CA THR A 59 1.45 -5.72 -1.38
C THR A 59 0.03 -5.50 -1.88
N LEU A 60 -0.91 -5.33 -0.97
CA LEU A 60 -2.33 -5.17 -1.30
C LEU A 60 -2.65 -3.75 -1.75
N VAL A 61 -2.20 -2.75 -1.00
CA VAL A 61 -2.33 -1.33 -1.32
C VAL A 61 -1.09 -0.58 -0.91
N SER A 62 -0.81 0.52 -1.60
CA SER A 62 0.29 1.41 -1.27
C SER A 62 -0.11 2.88 -1.47
N ALA A 63 0.55 3.76 -0.75
CA ALA A 63 0.45 5.21 -0.91
C ALA A 63 1.81 5.85 -0.66
N SER A 64 2.12 6.90 -1.40
CA SER A 64 3.41 7.57 -1.31
C SER A 64 3.25 9.07 -1.49
N SER A 65 4.13 9.84 -0.85
CA SER A 65 4.25 11.29 -1.10
C SER A 65 4.82 11.62 -2.48
N LEU A 66 5.29 10.62 -3.24
CA LEU A 66 5.72 10.76 -4.63
C LEU A 66 4.56 10.84 -5.62
N GLU A 67 3.34 10.48 -5.22
CA GLU A 67 2.16 10.57 -6.07
C GLU A 67 1.89 12.02 -6.48
N GLY A 68 1.41 12.22 -7.72
CA GLY A 68 1.27 13.53 -8.33
C GLY A 68 0.51 14.55 -7.50
N ASP A 69 -0.60 14.14 -6.89
CA ASP A 69 -1.44 15.00 -6.05
C ASP A 69 -0.74 15.44 -4.76
N LEU A 70 0.06 14.56 -4.17
CA LEU A 70 0.79 14.82 -2.93
C LEU A 70 2.13 15.53 -3.18
N ARG A 71 2.72 15.31 -4.34
CA ARG A 71 3.99 15.92 -4.71
C ARG A 71 3.88 17.42 -4.91
N SER A 72 2.75 17.89 -5.40
CA SER A 72 2.47 19.31 -5.64
C SER A 72 1.95 20.05 -4.41
N LEU A 73 1.67 19.36 -3.30
CA LEU A 73 1.22 20.00 -2.07
C LEU A 73 2.35 20.84 -1.45
N ASP A 74 2.03 22.11 -1.24
CA ASP A 74 2.85 23.00 -0.41
C ASP A 74 2.65 22.64 1.05
N GLY A 75 3.67 22.11 1.69
CA GLY A 75 3.61 21.73 3.07
C GLY A 75 4.90 21.07 3.55
N ASP A 76 5.05 21.02 4.85
CA ASP A 76 6.16 20.33 5.47
C ASP A 76 5.99 18.79 5.35
N LYS A 77 6.99 18.06 5.81
CA LYS A 77 6.96 16.59 5.78
C LYS A 77 5.81 16.01 6.61
N THR A 78 5.44 16.68 7.70
CA THR A 78 4.34 16.24 8.57
C THR A 78 2.99 16.33 7.88
N ALA A 79 2.74 17.42 7.15
CA ALA A 79 1.51 17.57 6.37
C ALA A 79 1.41 16.53 5.25
N LYS A 80 2.50 16.28 4.54
CA LYS A 80 2.57 15.25 3.49
C LYS A 80 2.36 13.84 4.07
N ALA A 81 2.96 13.53 5.20
CA ALA A 81 2.79 12.26 5.88
C ALA A 81 1.33 12.03 6.32
N ARG A 82 0.66 13.06 6.81
CA ARG A 82 -0.77 13.00 7.15
C ARG A 82 -1.63 12.69 5.93
N LYS A 83 -1.35 13.32 4.79
CA LYS A 83 -2.05 13.06 3.54
C LYS A 83 -1.81 11.64 3.01
N VAL A 84 -0.59 11.12 3.13
CA VAL A 84 -0.29 9.72 2.80
C VAL A 84 -1.09 8.77 3.68
N GLY A 85 -1.20 9.05 4.98
CA GLY A 85 -2.00 8.26 5.91
C GLY A 85 -3.49 8.25 5.55
N GLU A 86 -4.06 9.41 5.22
CA GLU A 86 -5.44 9.51 4.76
C GLU A 86 -5.67 8.71 3.47
N LEU A 87 -4.76 8.83 2.51
CA LEU A 87 -4.84 8.14 1.22
C LEU A 87 -4.75 6.61 1.38
N ILE A 88 -3.85 6.11 2.20
CA ILE A 88 -3.73 4.67 2.43
C ILE A 88 -4.96 4.12 3.15
N ALA A 89 -5.54 4.86 4.09
CA ALA A 89 -6.76 4.49 4.78
C ALA A 89 -7.95 4.37 3.80
N ASP A 90 -8.12 5.33 2.91
CA ASP A 90 -9.17 5.31 1.90
C ASP A 90 -9.02 4.11 0.95
N ARG A 91 -7.81 3.80 0.53
CA ARG A 91 -7.53 2.65 -0.33
C ARG A 91 -7.76 1.31 0.37
N VAL A 92 -7.45 1.21 1.64
CA VAL A 92 -7.72 0.00 2.44
C VAL A 92 -9.23 -0.21 2.60
N ILE A 93 -9.98 0.84 2.90
CA ILE A 93 -11.44 0.78 3.01
C ILE A 93 -12.07 0.35 1.68
N TYR A 94 -11.60 0.91 0.59
CA TYR A 94 -12.06 0.54 -0.75
C TYR A 94 -11.81 -0.94 -1.06
N LEU A 95 -10.63 -1.44 -0.76
CA LEU A 95 -10.27 -2.85 -0.95
C LEU A 95 -11.16 -3.77 -0.11
N ALA A 96 -11.37 -3.44 1.18
CA ALA A 96 -12.23 -4.21 2.07
C ALA A 96 -13.69 -4.27 1.57
N ARG A 97 -14.20 -3.19 1.03
CA ARG A 97 -15.55 -3.16 0.44
C ARG A 97 -15.68 -4.03 -0.80
N GLN A 98 -14.62 -4.15 -1.59
CA GLN A 98 -14.62 -5.03 -2.76
C GLN A 98 -14.66 -6.51 -2.37
N GLU A 99 -14.03 -6.87 -1.28
CA GLU A 99 -14.05 -8.25 -0.77
C GLU A 99 -15.41 -8.64 -0.20
N ASP A 100 -16.13 -7.69 0.35
CA ASP A 100 -17.47 -7.90 0.92
C ASP A 100 -18.58 -7.92 -0.16
N GLU A 101 -18.33 -7.41 -1.34
CA GLU A 101 -19.27 -7.55 -2.47
C GLU A 101 -19.07 -8.91 -3.13
N PRO A 102 -20.05 -9.83 -3.01
CA PRO A 102 -19.97 -11.07 -3.75
C PRO A 102 -20.02 -10.75 -5.24
N ASP A 103 -18.94 -11.15 -5.90
CA ASP A 103 -18.75 -11.28 -7.34
C ASP A 103 -19.87 -10.66 -8.20
N ARG A 104 -19.79 -9.35 -8.41
CA ARG A 104 -20.57 -8.72 -9.47
C ARG A 104 -20.08 -9.30 -10.79
N PRO A 105 -20.91 -10.06 -11.49
CA PRO A 105 -20.51 -10.55 -12.79
C PRO A 105 -20.10 -9.34 -13.63
N GLN A 106 -18.92 -9.41 -14.22
CA GLN A 106 -18.36 -8.34 -15.06
C GLN A 106 -19.32 -7.88 -16.18
N ASP A 107 -20.29 -8.72 -16.49
CA ASP A 107 -21.35 -8.43 -17.45
C ASP A 107 -22.35 -7.34 -16.97
N ALA A 108 -22.45 -7.11 -15.66
CA ALA A 108 -23.30 -6.05 -15.13
C ALA A 108 -22.74 -4.65 -15.39
N GLN A 109 -21.43 -4.52 -15.49
CA GLN A 109 -20.77 -3.24 -15.80
C GLN A 109 -20.97 -2.81 -17.25
N ARG A 110 -21.16 -3.77 -18.16
CA ARG A 110 -21.43 -3.46 -19.57
C ARG A 110 -22.84 -2.93 -19.83
N ARG A 111 -23.75 -3.09 -18.89
CA ARG A 111 -25.14 -2.65 -19.05
C ARG A 111 -25.34 -1.17 -18.75
N ASP A 112 -24.41 -0.58 -18.01
CA ASP A 112 -24.46 0.84 -17.63
C ASP A 112 -23.72 1.75 -18.63
N GLU A 113 -23.03 1.20 -19.61
CA GLU A 113 -22.57 2.00 -20.74
C GLU A 113 -23.79 2.41 -21.55
N PRO A 114 -24.04 3.74 -21.69
CA PRO A 114 -25.06 4.17 -22.60
C PRO A 114 -24.68 3.62 -23.97
N LYS A 115 -25.48 2.74 -24.51
CA LYS A 115 -25.41 2.35 -25.91
C LYS A 115 -25.46 3.64 -26.68
N VAL A 116 -24.31 4.12 -27.14
CA VAL A 116 -24.26 5.24 -28.08
C VAL A 116 -24.87 4.71 -29.36
N GLU A 117 -26.02 5.09 -29.57
CA GLU A 117 -26.98 4.51 -30.44
C GLU A 117 -26.70 4.81 -31.88
N SER A 118 -26.64 3.76 -32.63
CA SER A 118 -26.96 3.75 -34.03
C SER A 118 -28.27 4.46 -34.41
N GLU A 119 -29.11 4.82 -33.45
CA GLU A 119 -30.33 5.59 -33.67
C GLU A 119 -30.14 7.01 -34.17
N LEU A 120 -28.94 7.59 -33.96
CA LEU A 120 -28.57 8.87 -34.53
C LEU A 120 -28.36 8.85 -36.05
N PHE A 121 -28.42 7.68 -36.66
CA PHE A 121 -28.17 7.49 -38.10
C PHE A 121 -29.38 6.88 -38.85
N ALA A 122 -30.50 6.88 -38.21
CA ALA A 122 -31.76 6.50 -38.91
C ALA A 122 -32.28 7.64 -39.73
#